data_626fb19b5dd5f74bb58af9307b643e47
#
_entry.id   626fb19b5dd5f74bb58af9307b643e47
#
_cell.length_a   1.000
_cell.length_b   1.000
_cell.length_c   1.000
_cell.angle_alpha   90.00
_cell.angle_beta   90.00
_cell.angle_gamma   90.00
#
_symmetry.space_group_name_H-M   'P 1'
#
loop_
_entity.id
_entity.type
_entity.pdbx_description
1 polymer ?
#
loop_
_entity_poly.entity_id
_entity_poly.type
_entity_poly.pdbx_seq_one_letter_code
_entity_poly.pdbx_strand_id
1 'polypeptide(L)'
;LINGGKGTVGCVALDQHGNLAAATSTGGKGFELVGRISDSATVAGNFANQYCAVSCTGVGEDIVSNATAAKIVIRVTDGMSIEKAFEKTFTELKEINGFAGAIGIDKNGNIYHQDSHPTMVFASYDGKEFEIFR
;
A
#
# COMPACT_ATOMS: atom_id res chain seq x y z
N LEU A 1 -18.16 -24.32 7.73
CA LEU A 1 -17.90 -22.90 7.92
C LEU A 1 -16.83 -22.51 6.91
N ILE A 2 -17.25 -21.94 5.79
CA ILE A 2 -16.34 -21.29 4.85
C ILE A 2 -15.87 -20.03 5.60
N ASN A 3 -14.65 -20.05 6.12
CA ASN A 3 -13.98 -18.81 6.48
C ASN A 3 -13.82 -18.05 5.17
N GLY A 4 -14.72 -17.12 4.90
CA GLY A 4 -14.63 -16.21 3.77
C GLY A 4 -13.25 -15.58 3.82
N GLY A 5 -12.46 -15.74 2.76
CA GLY A 5 -11.10 -15.26 2.70
C GLY A 5 -11.05 -13.76 2.97
N LYS A 6 -10.69 -13.42 4.19
CA LYS A 6 -10.41 -12.05 4.58
C LYS A 6 -8.97 -11.79 4.21
N GLY A 7 -8.73 -10.94 3.23
CA GLY A 7 -7.37 -10.64 2.84
C GLY A 7 -7.31 -9.74 1.62
N THR A 8 -6.25 -8.98 1.55
CA THR A 8 -5.90 -8.13 0.42
C THR A 8 -4.55 -8.55 -0.11
N VAL A 9 -4.44 -8.72 -1.41
CA VAL A 9 -3.18 -8.93 -2.10
C VAL A 9 -2.85 -7.68 -2.90
N GLY A 10 -1.64 -7.19 -2.76
CA GLY A 10 -1.14 -6.03 -3.50
C GLY A 10 0.19 -6.32 -4.18
N CYS A 11 0.44 -5.62 -5.27
CA CYS A 11 1.71 -5.65 -5.97
C CYS A 11 2.08 -4.25 -6.46
N VAL A 12 3.34 -3.90 -6.34
CA VAL A 12 3.93 -2.72 -6.96
C VAL A 12 5.12 -3.16 -7.80
N ALA A 13 5.29 -2.57 -8.96
CA ALA A 13 6.33 -2.98 -9.90
C ALA A 13 6.95 -1.79 -10.62
N LEU A 14 8.25 -1.89 -10.89
CA LEU A 14 9.02 -1.01 -11.76
C LEU A 14 9.61 -1.88 -12.88
N ASP A 15 9.33 -1.54 -14.14
CA ASP A 15 9.88 -2.26 -15.28
C ASP A 15 11.24 -1.69 -15.73
N GLN A 16 11.89 -2.39 -16.66
CA GLN A 16 13.17 -1.98 -17.25
C GLN A 16 13.10 -0.67 -18.06
N HIS A 17 11.90 -0.19 -18.37
CA HIS A 17 11.68 1.05 -19.11
C HIS A 17 11.35 2.22 -18.20
N GLY A 18 11.31 2.00 -16.88
CA GLY A 18 10.99 3.02 -15.87
C GLY A 18 9.50 3.21 -15.64
N ASN A 19 8.65 2.30 -16.12
CA ASN A 19 7.22 2.37 -15.85
C ASN A 19 6.91 1.78 -14.47
N LEU A 20 6.11 2.49 -13.71
CA LEU A 20 5.63 2.10 -12.40
C LEU A 20 4.16 1.67 -12.46
N ALA A 21 3.82 0.61 -11.75
CA ALA A 21 2.45 0.12 -11.64
C ALA A 21 2.15 -0.31 -10.20
N ALA A 22 0.89 -0.15 -9.80
CA ALA A 22 0.33 -0.70 -8.57
C ALA A 22 -0.96 -1.45 -8.89
N ALA A 23 -1.15 -2.60 -8.27
CA ALA A 23 -2.36 -3.39 -8.39
C ALA A 23 -2.77 -3.94 -7.03
N THR A 24 -4.06 -3.97 -6.76
CA THR A 24 -4.62 -4.48 -5.51
C THR A 24 -5.85 -5.34 -5.80
N SER A 25 -5.95 -6.47 -5.10
CA SER A 25 -7.12 -7.35 -5.16
C SER A 25 -7.54 -7.71 -3.74
N THR A 26 -8.84 -7.67 -3.48
CA THR A 26 -9.38 -7.93 -2.14
C THR A 26 -10.68 -8.69 -2.19
N GLY A 27 -10.90 -9.58 -1.20
CA GLY A 27 -12.20 -10.19 -0.93
C GLY A 27 -13.02 -9.42 0.12
N GLY A 28 -12.56 -8.24 0.54
CA GLY A 28 -13.19 -7.45 1.58
C GLY A 28 -12.93 -7.99 2.99
N LYS A 29 -13.77 -7.56 3.94
CA LYS A 29 -13.74 -8.01 5.34
C LYS A 29 -14.64 -9.22 5.61
N GLY A 30 -15.53 -9.54 4.67
CA GLY A 30 -16.63 -10.50 4.79
C GLY A 30 -17.86 -9.86 5.46
N PHE A 31 -19.03 -10.18 4.93
CA PHE A 31 -20.33 -9.68 5.41
C PHE A 31 -20.54 -8.17 5.30
N GLU A 32 -19.88 -7.52 4.35
CA GLU A 32 -20.15 -6.12 4.06
C GLU A 32 -21.56 -5.91 3.49
N LEU A 33 -22.09 -4.73 3.72
CA LEU A 33 -23.34 -4.30 3.07
C LEU A 33 -23.13 -4.22 1.55
N VAL A 34 -24.14 -4.61 0.80
CA VAL A 34 -24.15 -4.51 -0.67
C VAL A 34 -23.90 -3.08 -1.10
N GLY A 35 -22.91 -2.87 -1.96
CA GLY A 35 -22.52 -1.54 -2.44
C GLY A 35 -21.39 -0.88 -1.64
N ARG A 36 -20.87 -1.50 -0.58
CA ARG A 36 -19.71 -0.98 0.14
C ARG A 36 -18.48 -1.03 -0.78
N ILE A 37 -17.82 0.11 -0.96
CA ILE A 37 -16.55 0.27 -1.67
C ILE A 37 -15.44 0.45 -0.63
N SER A 38 -14.36 -0.34 -0.77
CA SER A 38 -13.17 -0.26 0.07
C SER A 38 -12.11 0.66 -0.54
N ASP A 39 -11.01 0.83 0.19
CA ASP A 39 -9.82 1.56 -0.23
C ASP A 39 -9.21 1.03 -1.53
N SER A 40 -9.21 -0.28 -1.74
CA SER A 40 -8.54 -0.95 -2.87
C SER A 40 -9.04 -0.49 -4.25
N ALA A 41 -10.27 0.04 -4.34
CA ALA A 41 -10.83 0.61 -5.57
C ALA A 41 -10.62 2.13 -5.67
N THR A 42 -9.83 2.72 -4.80
CA THR A 42 -9.59 4.16 -4.72
C THR A 42 -8.10 4.48 -4.70
N VAL A 43 -7.74 5.72 -4.98
CA VAL A 43 -6.35 6.21 -4.89
C VAL A 43 -5.78 6.20 -3.46
N ALA A 44 -6.62 6.00 -2.46
CA ALA A 44 -6.18 5.87 -1.07
C ALA A 44 -5.52 4.52 -0.79
N GLY A 45 -5.99 3.45 -1.44
CA GLY A 45 -5.48 2.09 -1.24
C GLY A 45 -4.58 1.57 -2.35
N ASN A 46 -4.59 2.22 -3.54
CA ASN A 46 -3.85 1.76 -4.71
C ASN A 46 -3.57 2.93 -5.64
N PHE A 47 -2.32 3.37 -5.73
CA PHE A 47 -1.97 4.50 -6.58
C PHE A 47 -0.56 4.39 -7.14
N ALA A 48 -0.39 4.78 -8.40
CA ALA A 48 0.91 4.90 -9.04
C ALA A 48 0.95 6.10 -9.98
N ASN A 49 2.11 6.72 -10.10
CA ASN A 49 2.46 7.70 -11.12
C ASN A 49 3.91 7.46 -11.58
N GLN A 50 4.49 8.38 -12.34
CA GLN A 50 5.87 8.24 -12.85
C GLN A 50 6.97 8.30 -11.76
N TYR A 51 6.65 8.56 -10.50
CA TYR A 51 7.63 8.70 -9.41
C TYR A 51 7.55 7.58 -8.37
N CYS A 52 6.36 7.06 -8.12
CA CYS A 52 6.15 6.08 -7.06
C CYS A 52 4.88 5.26 -7.32
N ALA A 53 4.89 4.02 -6.85
CA ALA A 53 3.75 3.12 -6.83
C ALA A 53 3.56 2.57 -5.40
N VAL A 54 2.31 2.56 -4.92
CA VAL A 54 1.94 2.11 -3.57
C VAL A 54 0.68 1.28 -3.60
N SER A 55 0.65 0.18 -2.84
CA SER A 55 -0.52 -0.65 -2.58
C SER A 55 -0.67 -0.85 -1.07
N CYS A 56 -1.91 -0.74 -0.57
CA CYS A 56 -2.24 -0.81 0.84
C CYS A 56 -3.11 -2.02 1.18
N THR A 57 -3.06 -2.43 2.44
CA THR A 57 -3.93 -3.40 3.08
C THR A 57 -4.29 -2.93 4.49
N GLY A 58 -5.34 -3.49 5.09
CA GLY A 58 -5.74 -3.16 6.45
C GLY A 58 -7.23 -2.82 6.59
N VAL A 59 -7.55 -1.84 7.41
CA VAL A 59 -8.92 -1.32 7.56
C VAL A 59 -9.18 -0.28 6.47
N GLY A 60 -10.02 -0.63 5.50
CA GLY A 60 -10.27 0.22 4.32
C GLY A 60 -10.73 1.62 4.67
N GLU A 61 -11.56 1.78 5.68
CA GLU A 61 -12.07 3.06 6.17
C GLU A 61 -10.95 3.97 6.69
N ASP A 62 -9.96 3.40 7.40
CA ASP A 62 -8.81 4.13 7.92
C ASP A 62 -7.88 4.56 6.78
N ILE A 63 -7.65 3.64 5.83
CA ILE A 63 -6.84 3.90 4.63
C ILE A 63 -7.44 5.02 3.80
N VAL A 64 -8.77 5.00 3.60
CA VAL A 64 -9.50 6.06 2.88
C VAL A 64 -9.42 7.38 3.63
N SER A 65 -9.72 7.39 4.93
CA SER A 65 -9.68 8.60 5.76
C SER A 65 -8.29 9.25 5.80
N ASN A 66 -7.25 8.44 5.77
CA ASN A 66 -5.87 8.91 5.73
C ASN A 66 -5.36 9.18 4.30
N ALA A 67 -6.08 8.77 3.24
CA ALA A 67 -5.63 8.84 1.84
C ALA A 67 -4.23 8.22 1.63
N THR A 68 -3.97 7.06 2.23
CA THR A 68 -2.63 6.55 2.52
C THR A 68 -1.75 6.42 1.28
N ALA A 69 -2.16 5.67 0.24
CA ALA A 69 -1.34 5.50 -0.97
C ALA A 69 -1.13 6.83 -1.71
N ALA A 70 -2.19 7.63 -1.87
CA ALA A 70 -2.10 8.92 -2.54
C ALA A 70 -1.14 9.88 -1.83
N LYS A 71 -1.20 9.98 -0.49
CA LYS A 71 -0.26 10.81 0.28
C LYS A 71 1.19 10.41 0.07
N ILE A 72 1.48 9.10 0.13
CA ILE A 72 2.85 8.60 -0.07
C ILE A 72 3.33 8.96 -1.47
N VAL A 73 2.55 8.64 -2.51
CA VAL A 73 2.92 8.91 -3.91
C VAL A 73 3.12 10.39 -4.17
N ILE A 74 2.23 11.26 -3.68
CA ILE A 74 2.34 12.72 -3.84
C ILE A 74 3.58 13.24 -3.12
N ARG A 75 3.88 12.80 -1.91
CA ARG A 75 5.08 13.21 -1.15
C ARG A 75 6.36 12.84 -1.88
N VAL A 76 6.41 11.65 -2.49
CA VAL A 76 7.57 11.24 -3.32
C VAL A 76 7.64 12.10 -4.59
N THR A 77 6.51 12.41 -5.21
CA THR A 77 6.43 13.31 -6.38
C THR A 77 6.99 14.69 -6.06
N ASP A 78 6.72 15.19 -4.86
CA ASP A 78 7.19 16.50 -4.37
C ASP A 78 8.64 16.47 -3.84
N GLY A 79 9.35 15.34 -4.00
CA GLY A 79 10.79 15.22 -3.73
C GLY A 79 11.15 14.59 -2.38
N MET A 80 10.18 14.08 -1.62
CA MET A 80 10.47 13.33 -0.40
C MET A 80 11.00 11.93 -0.76
N SER A 81 11.95 11.39 0.02
CA SER A 81 12.33 9.98 -0.13
C SER A 81 11.14 9.08 0.20
N ILE A 82 11.07 7.90 -0.43
CA ILE A 82 9.99 6.95 -0.19
C ILE A 82 9.88 6.58 1.30
N GLU A 83 10.99 6.34 1.98
CA GLU A 83 11.06 6.07 3.41
C GLU A 83 10.37 7.18 4.24
N LYS A 84 10.79 8.44 4.06
CA LYS A 84 10.20 9.57 4.78
C LYS A 84 8.73 9.81 4.44
N ALA A 85 8.34 9.53 3.19
CA ALA A 85 6.95 9.64 2.77
C ALA A 85 6.06 8.62 3.50
N PHE A 86 6.54 7.39 3.65
CA PHE A 86 5.89 6.34 4.44
C PHE A 86 5.82 6.72 5.92
N GLU A 87 6.96 7.02 6.56
CA GLU A 87 7.03 7.37 7.97
C GLU A 87 6.06 8.49 8.34
N LYS A 88 6.05 9.57 7.55
CA LYS A 88 5.15 10.71 7.77
C LYS A 88 3.68 10.29 7.63
N THR A 89 3.35 9.52 6.60
CA THR A 89 1.97 9.09 6.33
C THR A 89 1.47 8.16 7.43
N PHE A 90 2.31 7.24 7.91
CA PHE A 90 1.96 6.33 9.00
C PHE A 90 1.91 7.01 10.38
N THR A 91 2.68 8.08 10.58
CA THR A 91 2.53 8.95 11.76
C THR A 91 1.14 9.59 11.80
N GLU A 92 0.68 10.13 10.68
CA GLU A 92 -0.68 10.70 10.57
C GLU A 92 -1.78 9.63 10.71
N LEU A 93 -1.56 8.42 10.17
CA LEU A 93 -2.47 7.29 10.38
C LEU A 93 -2.60 6.94 11.87
N LYS A 94 -1.50 6.99 12.62
CA LYS A 94 -1.51 6.74 14.06
C LYS A 94 -2.30 7.78 14.85
N GLU A 95 -2.32 9.04 14.41
CA GLU A 95 -3.11 10.10 15.04
C GLU A 95 -4.62 9.82 15.03
N ILE A 96 -5.09 9.07 14.03
CA ILE A 96 -6.50 8.62 13.93
C ILE A 96 -6.70 7.19 14.46
N ASN A 97 -5.71 6.61 15.12
CA ASN A 97 -5.70 5.21 15.56
C ASN A 97 -5.98 4.21 14.41
N GLY A 98 -5.55 4.54 13.20
CA GLY A 98 -5.82 3.77 12.00
C GLY A 98 -4.96 2.52 11.88
N PHE A 99 -5.50 1.51 11.19
CA PHE A 99 -4.84 0.24 10.92
C PHE A 99 -4.59 0.07 9.42
N ALA A 100 -3.31 0.05 9.02
CA ALA A 100 -2.89 -0.23 7.65
C ALA A 100 -1.49 -0.83 7.57
N GLY A 101 -1.24 -1.51 6.46
CA GLY A 101 0.06 -1.84 5.93
C GLY A 101 0.16 -1.38 4.48
N ALA A 102 1.35 -1.07 4.02
CA ALA A 102 1.59 -0.65 2.64
C ALA A 102 2.96 -1.11 2.14
N ILE A 103 3.01 -1.40 0.85
CA ILE A 103 4.24 -1.64 0.10
C ILE A 103 4.39 -0.56 -0.97
N GLY A 104 5.62 -0.19 -1.28
CA GLY A 104 5.89 0.82 -2.30
C GLY A 104 7.22 0.63 -2.99
N ILE A 105 7.31 1.19 -4.20
CA ILE A 105 8.54 1.28 -4.97
C ILE A 105 8.60 2.65 -5.65
N ASP A 106 9.76 3.30 -5.63
CA ASP A 106 9.97 4.54 -6.36
C ASP A 106 10.62 4.31 -7.73
N LYS A 107 10.71 5.37 -8.53
CA LYS A 107 11.31 5.36 -9.87
C LYS A 107 12.79 4.98 -9.91
N ASN A 108 13.50 5.02 -8.78
CA ASN A 108 14.90 4.66 -8.65
C ASN A 108 15.08 3.19 -8.23
N GLY A 109 13.98 2.46 -8.02
CA GLY A 109 13.99 1.07 -7.56
C GLY A 109 14.12 0.92 -6.05
N ASN A 110 13.99 1.99 -5.27
CA ASN A 110 13.96 1.88 -3.81
C ASN A 110 12.62 1.27 -3.38
N ILE A 111 12.70 0.12 -2.72
CA ILE A 111 11.56 -0.62 -2.18
C ILE A 111 11.40 -0.24 -0.71
N TYR A 112 10.16 0.01 -0.29
CA TYR A 112 9.85 0.27 1.10
C TYR A 112 8.50 -0.34 1.50
N HIS A 113 8.39 -0.70 2.75
CA HIS A 113 7.15 -1.21 3.34
C HIS A 113 7.00 -0.69 4.75
N GLN A 114 5.78 -0.58 5.21
CA GLN A 114 5.47 -0.22 6.58
C GLN A 114 4.09 -0.73 6.95
N ASP A 115 3.92 -1.16 8.20
CA ASP A 115 2.63 -1.44 8.80
C ASP A 115 2.47 -0.73 10.15
N SER A 116 1.24 -0.46 10.53
CA SER A 116 0.90 0.12 11.82
C SER A 116 0.97 -0.90 12.95
N HIS A 117 0.87 -2.21 12.59
CA HIS A 117 0.96 -3.35 13.49
C HIS A 117 1.73 -4.46 12.76
N PRO A 118 2.68 -5.15 13.39
CA PRO A 118 3.60 -6.08 12.72
C PRO A 118 2.90 -7.38 12.30
N THR A 119 2.02 -7.31 11.33
CA THR A 119 1.20 -8.45 10.85
C THR A 119 1.20 -8.61 9.33
N MET A 120 1.78 -7.67 8.59
CA MET A 120 1.79 -7.73 7.14
C MET A 120 2.85 -8.71 6.64
N VAL A 121 2.40 -9.67 5.83
CA VAL A 121 3.30 -10.56 5.08
C VAL A 121 3.60 -9.90 3.74
N PHE A 122 4.87 -9.86 3.35
CA PHE A 122 5.28 -9.30 2.07
C PHE A 122 6.52 -10.01 1.51
N ALA A 123 6.76 -9.80 0.23
CA ALA A 123 7.97 -10.24 -0.45
C ALA A 123 8.44 -9.14 -1.39
N SER A 124 9.74 -9.06 -1.62
CA SER A 124 10.35 -8.11 -2.55
C SER A 124 11.45 -8.75 -3.38
N TYR A 125 11.67 -8.16 -4.57
CA TYR A 125 12.76 -8.51 -5.47
C TYR A 125 13.29 -7.22 -6.11
N ASP A 126 14.58 -6.96 -5.95
CA ASP A 126 15.22 -5.73 -6.45
C ASP A 126 15.98 -5.92 -7.79
N GLY A 127 15.80 -7.08 -8.41
CA GLY A 127 16.54 -7.48 -9.62
C GLY A 127 17.77 -8.35 -9.32
N LYS A 128 18.13 -8.52 -8.06
CA LYS A 128 19.28 -9.31 -7.59
C LYS A 128 18.93 -10.23 -6.41
N GLU A 129 18.32 -9.65 -5.39
CA GLU A 129 17.98 -10.34 -4.15
C GLU A 129 16.47 -10.46 -3.98
N PHE A 130 16.08 -11.57 -3.40
CA PHE A 130 14.69 -11.88 -3.09
C PHE A 130 14.53 -11.97 -1.57
N GLU A 131 13.60 -11.19 -1.03
CA GLU A 131 13.28 -11.19 0.39
C GLU A 131 11.84 -11.63 0.62
N ILE A 132 11.63 -12.47 1.63
CA ILE A 132 10.31 -12.90 2.10
C ILE A 132 10.23 -12.63 3.59
N PHE A 133 9.20 -11.92 4.00
CA PHE A 133 8.91 -11.62 5.39
C PHE A 133 7.57 -12.24 5.80
N ARG A 134 7.54 -12.86 6.98
CA ARG A 134 6.37 -13.53 7.56
C ARG A 134 6.09 -13.01 8.95
#